data_8a20df3d7dec3226a2f0c268e6b455e3
#
_entry.id   8a20df3d7dec3226a2f0c268e6b455e3
#
_cell.length_a   1.000
_cell.length_b   1.000
_cell.length_c   1.000
_cell.angle_alpha   90.00
_cell.angle_beta   90.00
_cell.angle_gamma   90.00
#
_symmetry.space_group_name_H-M   'P 1'
#
loop_
_entity.id
_entity.type
_entity.pdbx_description
1 polymer ?
#
loop_
_entity_poly.entity_id
_entity_poly.type
_entity_poly.pdbx_seq_one_letter_code
_entity_poly.pdbx_strand_id
1 'polypeptide(L)'
;GIPMLDLPASKLILFKEQSHKGRVIVASKQHVDDISCMSEEDAAAFMADVRHVAAALHKAFNPDKINFGAYGDTMHHLHVHIVPKYKDDSFEFGDVFAMNPGRVTLEPAQYDEIAQAIIANL
;
A
#
# COMPACT_ATOMS: atom_id res chain seq x y z
N GLY A 1 3.73 -4.51 -9.68
CA GLY A 1 3.79 -4.93 -8.29
C GLY A 1 3.80 -6.45 -8.12
N ILE A 2 4.05 -6.87 -6.91
CA ILE A 2 4.13 -8.29 -6.56
C ILE A 2 2.86 -8.66 -5.79
N PRO A 3 1.98 -9.53 -6.33
CA PRO A 3 0.80 -9.97 -5.60
C PRO A 3 1.19 -10.65 -4.29
N MET A 4 0.50 -10.32 -3.21
CA MET A 4 0.75 -10.90 -1.89
C MET A 4 -0.38 -11.84 -1.46
N LEU A 5 -1.59 -11.31 -1.29
CA LEU A 5 -2.76 -12.11 -0.93
C LEU A 5 -4.05 -11.35 -1.21
N ASP A 6 -5.17 -12.07 -1.11
CA ASP A 6 -6.51 -11.48 -1.20
C ASP A 6 -7.01 -11.14 0.21
N LEU A 7 -7.61 -9.97 0.31
CA LEU A 7 -8.37 -9.52 1.49
C LEU A 7 -9.86 -9.60 1.18
N PRO A 8 -10.76 -9.39 2.15
CA PRO A 8 -12.20 -9.51 1.90
C PRO A 8 -12.72 -8.68 0.72
N ALA A 9 -12.26 -7.44 0.56
CA ALA A 9 -12.75 -6.53 -0.49
C ALA A 9 -11.67 -6.07 -1.46
N SER A 10 -10.44 -6.60 -1.34
CA SER A 10 -9.30 -6.08 -2.10
C SER A 10 -8.21 -7.13 -2.31
N LYS A 11 -7.24 -6.74 -3.13
CA LYS A 11 -5.98 -7.48 -3.31
C LYS A 11 -4.85 -6.65 -2.76
N LEU A 12 -3.98 -7.28 -1.99
CA LEU A 12 -2.77 -6.65 -1.44
C LEU A 12 -1.59 -6.93 -2.35
N ILE A 13 -0.90 -5.88 -2.77
CA ILE A 13 0.18 -5.92 -3.73
C ILE A 13 1.39 -5.17 -3.17
N LEU A 14 2.56 -5.81 -3.18
CA LEU A 14 3.80 -5.13 -2.79
C LEU A 14 4.28 -4.26 -3.96
N PHE A 15 4.54 -2.99 -3.68
CA PHE A 15 5.08 -2.08 -4.68
C PHE A 15 6.56 -2.37 -4.91
N LYS A 16 7.01 -2.48 -6.16
CA LYS A 16 8.39 -2.86 -6.44
C LYS A 16 9.42 -1.80 -6.06
N GLU A 17 9.09 -0.53 -6.25
CA GLU A 17 9.98 0.55 -5.83
C GLU A 17 9.86 0.76 -4.32
N GLN A 18 10.89 0.38 -3.58
CA GLN A 18 10.87 0.33 -2.12
C GLN A 18 11.71 1.43 -1.46
N SER A 19 11.74 2.62 -2.06
CA SER A 19 12.33 3.80 -1.40
C SER A 19 11.67 4.07 -0.05
N HIS A 20 10.38 3.77 0.06
CA HIS A 20 9.64 3.76 1.31
C HIS A 20 9.37 2.30 1.68
N LYS A 21 10.17 1.74 2.58
CA LYS A 21 10.10 0.33 2.93
C LYS A 21 8.70 -0.07 3.41
N GLY A 22 8.15 -1.10 2.79
CA GLY A 22 6.82 -1.59 3.12
C GLY A 22 5.70 -0.97 2.29
N ARG A 23 6.01 -0.11 1.32
CA ARG A 23 5.00 0.48 0.44
C ARG A 23 4.23 -0.61 -0.29
N VAL A 24 2.91 -0.55 -0.17
CA VAL A 24 1.98 -1.51 -0.77
C VAL A 24 0.85 -0.79 -1.49
N ILE A 25 0.12 -1.55 -2.29
CA ILE A 25 -1.11 -1.11 -2.93
C ILE A 25 -2.24 -2.03 -2.47
N VAL A 26 -3.37 -1.42 -2.09
CA VAL A 26 -4.62 -2.12 -1.84
C VAL A 26 -5.55 -1.82 -3.01
N ALA A 27 -5.77 -2.81 -3.88
CA ALA A 27 -6.57 -2.66 -5.09
C ALA A 27 -7.96 -3.26 -4.86
N SER A 28 -9.01 -2.51 -5.21
CA SER A 28 -10.37 -2.99 -5.07
C SER A 28 -10.61 -4.25 -5.92
N LYS A 29 -11.36 -5.20 -5.38
CA LYS A 29 -11.86 -6.34 -6.16
C LYS A 29 -12.94 -5.91 -7.15
N GLN A 30 -13.67 -4.84 -6.87
CA GLN A 30 -14.62 -4.27 -7.81
C GLN A 30 -13.91 -3.40 -8.83
N HIS A 31 -14.29 -3.54 -10.08
CA HIS A 31 -13.75 -2.72 -11.16
C HIS A 31 -14.49 -1.38 -11.21
N VAL A 32 -14.10 -0.46 -10.36
CA VAL A 32 -14.67 0.89 -10.26
C VAL A 32 -13.56 1.93 -10.37
N ASP A 33 -13.90 3.13 -10.83
CA ASP A 33 -12.93 4.20 -11.04
C ASP A 33 -12.48 4.82 -9.71
N ASP A 34 -13.43 5.10 -8.82
CA ASP A 34 -13.14 5.67 -7.52
C ASP A 34 -14.17 5.22 -6.47
N ILE A 35 -13.91 5.59 -5.22
CA ILE A 35 -14.72 5.10 -4.09
C ILE A 35 -16.18 5.58 -4.14
N SER A 36 -16.46 6.69 -4.82
CA SER A 36 -17.83 7.20 -4.95
C SER A 36 -18.70 6.30 -5.83
N CYS A 37 -18.09 5.42 -6.63
CA CYS A 37 -18.81 4.45 -7.47
C CYS A 37 -19.27 3.21 -6.68
N MET A 38 -18.86 3.07 -5.43
CA MET A 38 -19.24 1.97 -4.57
C MET A 38 -20.50 2.30 -3.76
N SER A 39 -21.22 1.27 -3.31
CA SER A 39 -22.20 1.42 -2.25
C SER A 39 -21.49 1.81 -0.95
N GLU A 40 -22.23 2.38 0.01
CA GLU A 40 -21.66 2.70 1.33
C GLU A 40 -21.11 1.46 2.01
N GLU A 41 -21.80 0.32 1.89
CA GLU A 41 -21.36 -0.95 2.46
C GLU A 41 -20.04 -1.42 1.84
N ASP A 42 -19.94 -1.38 0.51
CA ASP A 42 -18.72 -1.82 -0.19
C ASP A 42 -17.56 -0.87 0.07
N ALA A 43 -17.82 0.43 0.13
CA ALA A 43 -16.80 1.43 0.47
C ALA A 43 -16.27 1.21 1.89
N ALA A 44 -17.14 0.92 2.85
CA ALA A 44 -16.74 0.60 4.22
C ALA A 44 -15.88 -0.67 4.28
N ALA A 45 -16.25 -1.71 3.54
CA ALA A 45 -15.49 -2.95 3.48
C ALA A 45 -14.10 -2.73 2.86
N PHE A 46 -14.01 -1.95 1.79
CA PHE A 46 -12.74 -1.61 1.17
C PHE A 46 -11.84 -0.82 2.12
N MET A 47 -12.38 0.19 2.78
CA MET A 47 -11.61 1.02 3.74
C MET A 47 -11.21 0.22 4.98
N ALA A 48 -11.99 -0.78 5.38
CA ALA A 48 -11.59 -1.70 6.45
C ALA A 48 -10.32 -2.47 6.07
N ASP A 49 -10.19 -2.91 4.83
CA ASP A 49 -8.96 -3.55 4.34
C ASP A 49 -7.77 -2.58 4.38
N VAL A 50 -7.96 -1.34 3.92
CA VAL A 50 -6.92 -0.30 3.96
C VAL A 50 -6.42 -0.09 5.39
N ARG A 51 -7.34 0.06 6.34
CA ARG A 51 -7.01 0.21 7.76
C ARG A 51 -6.24 -0.99 8.29
N HIS A 52 -6.68 -2.19 7.96
CA HIS A 52 -6.05 -3.44 8.42
C HIS A 52 -4.60 -3.54 7.95
N VAL A 53 -4.37 -3.23 6.66
CA VAL A 53 -3.02 -3.24 6.09
C VAL A 53 -2.12 -2.18 6.75
N ALA A 54 -2.64 -0.97 6.94
CA ALA A 54 -1.88 0.09 7.61
C ALA A 54 -1.48 -0.31 9.04
N ALA A 55 -2.39 -0.96 9.78
CA ALA A 55 -2.08 -1.48 11.12
C ALA A 55 -0.98 -2.54 11.08
N ALA A 56 -1.01 -3.43 10.08
CA ALA A 56 0.03 -4.44 9.89
C ALA A 56 1.39 -3.81 9.58
N LEU A 57 1.42 -2.74 8.78
CA LEU A 57 2.66 -2.02 8.47
C LEU A 57 3.27 -1.37 9.72
N HIS A 58 2.44 -0.81 10.59
CA HIS A 58 2.91 -0.27 11.87
C HIS A 58 3.54 -1.37 12.74
N LYS A 59 2.94 -2.53 12.80
CA LYS A 59 3.47 -3.66 13.58
C LYS A 59 4.75 -4.22 12.98
N ALA A 60 4.81 -4.34 11.65
CA ALA A 60 5.94 -4.97 10.98
C ALA A 60 7.18 -4.08 10.97
N PHE A 61 7.03 -2.78 10.73
CA PHE A 61 8.16 -1.89 10.44
C PHE A 61 8.24 -0.65 11.32
N ASN A 62 7.24 -0.41 12.15
CA ASN A 62 7.20 0.74 13.05
C ASN A 62 7.54 2.09 12.36
N PRO A 63 6.89 2.44 11.25
CA PRO A 63 7.15 3.71 10.60
C PRO A 63 6.69 4.88 11.48
N ASP A 64 7.30 6.06 11.26
CA ASP A 64 6.89 7.27 11.98
C ASP A 64 5.52 7.77 11.56
N LYS A 65 5.17 7.58 10.29
CA LYS A 65 3.84 7.90 9.77
C LYS A 65 3.55 7.10 8.50
N ILE A 66 2.29 7.09 8.09
CA ILE A 66 1.85 6.47 6.85
C ILE A 66 1.12 7.51 6.02
N ASN A 67 1.47 7.60 4.73
CA ASN A 67 0.70 8.35 3.76
C ASN A 67 -0.22 7.42 2.99
N PHE A 68 -1.39 7.93 2.62
CA PHE A 68 -2.36 7.23 1.78
C PHE A 68 -2.60 8.06 0.53
N GLY A 69 -2.69 7.41 -0.61
CA GLY A 69 -2.99 8.13 -1.84
C GLY A 69 -3.76 7.26 -2.83
N ALA A 70 -4.84 7.81 -3.38
CA ALA A 70 -5.63 7.18 -4.41
C ALA A 70 -5.74 8.13 -5.60
N TYR A 71 -5.31 7.65 -6.77
CA TYR A 71 -5.24 8.47 -7.98
C TYR A 71 -5.88 7.70 -9.14
N GLY A 72 -6.59 8.38 -10.01
CA GLY A 72 -7.24 7.78 -11.17
C GLY A 72 -6.65 8.24 -12.50
N ASP A 73 -5.41 8.72 -12.49
CA ASP A 73 -4.84 9.41 -13.64
C ASP A 73 -4.41 8.46 -14.76
N THR A 74 -3.77 7.35 -14.41
CA THR A 74 -3.27 6.39 -15.39
C THR A 74 -4.10 5.12 -15.41
N MET A 75 -4.41 4.56 -14.25
CA MET A 75 -5.23 3.38 -14.11
C MET A 75 -6.58 3.75 -13.50
N HIS A 76 -7.66 3.50 -14.22
CA HIS A 76 -9.02 3.78 -13.80
C HIS A 76 -9.63 2.66 -12.95
N HIS A 77 -8.82 2.01 -12.13
CA HIS A 77 -9.23 0.96 -11.19
C HIS A 77 -8.86 1.43 -9.79
N LEU A 78 -9.85 1.57 -8.92
CA LEU A 78 -9.63 2.04 -7.56
C LEU A 78 -8.55 1.24 -6.86
N HIS A 79 -7.50 1.93 -6.46
CA HIS A 79 -6.43 1.39 -5.65
C HIS A 79 -5.85 2.47 -4.76
N VAL A 80 -5.40 2.07 -3.58
CA VAL A 80 -4.82 2.98 -2.60
C VAL A 80 -3.36 2.60 -2.37
N HIS A 81 -2.46 3.56 -2.57
CA HIS A 81 -1.06 3.44 -2.14
C HIS A 81 -0.99 3.68 -0.65
N ILE A 82 -0.35 2.78 0.08
CA ILE A 82 -0.09 2.92 1.50
C ILE A 82 1.42 2.97 1.67
N VAL A 83 1.93 4.12 2.10
CA VAL A 83 3.35 4.46 2.03
C VAL A 83 3.89 4.76 3.41
N PRO A 84 4.59 3.80 4.04
CA PRO A 84 5.28 4.05 5.31
C PRO A 84 6.39 5.06 5.12
N LYS A 85 6.54 5.97 6.08
CA LYS A 85 7.59 6.97 6.06
C LYS A 85 8.40 6.93 7.35
N TYR A 86 9.71 7.10 7.19
CA TYR A 86 10.69 6.93 8.26
C TYR A 86 11.49 8.20 8.42
N LYS A 87 11.47 8.76 9.63
CA LYS A 87 12.18 9.98 9.97
C LYS A 87 13.69 9.82 9.79
N ASP A 88 14.22 8.65 10.11
CA ASP A 88 15.64 8.36 10.01
C ASP A 88 16.14 8.37 8.57
N ASP A 89 15.32 7.91 7.61
CA ASP A 89 15.62 7.95 6.19
C ASP A 89 15.48 9.37 5.63
N SER A 90 14.55 10.15 6.12
CA SER A 90 14.21 11.51 5.71
C SER A 90 13.76 11.68 4.26
N PHE A 91 13.89 10.68 3.40
CA PHE A 91 13.47 10.78 2.00
C PHE A 91 11.98 11.06 1.90
N GLU A 92 11.62 12.20 1.32
CA GLU A 92 10.23 12.68 1.18
C GLU A 92 9.45 12.69 2.50
N PHE A 93 10.11 12.75 3.65
CA PHE A 93 9.41 12.64 4.93
C PHE A 93 8.38 13.76 5.14
N GLY A 94 8.69 14.95 4.69
CA GLY A 94 7.79 16.11 4.80
C GLY A 94 6.97 16.40 3.53
N ASP A 95 7.13 15.59 2.49
CA ASP A 95 6.53 15.84 1.18
C ASP A 95 5.60 14.70 0.78
N VAL A 96 4.76 14.96 -0.24
CA VAL A 96 3.98 13.90 -0.88
C VAL A 96 4.94 12.92 -1.56
N PHE A 97 4.66 11.64 -1.41
CA PHE A 97 5.50 10.62 -2.02
C PHE A 97 5.44 10.69 -3.57
N ALA A 98 6.60 10.50 -4.21
CA ALA A 98 6.65 10.36 -5.65
C ALA A 98 6.04 9.01 -6.08
N MET A 99 5.37 9.00 -7.24
CA MET A 99 4.77 7.76 -7.74
C MET A 99 5.84 6.71 -8.04
N ASN A 100 6.92 7.11 -8.71
CA ASN A 100 8.04 6.23 -9.04
C ASN A 100 9.37 6.94 -8.72
N PRO A 101 9.85 6.87 -7.47
CA PRO A 101 11.12 7.51 -7.10
C PRO A 101 12.33 7.01 -7.89
N GLY A 102 12.32 5.74 -8.30
CA GLY A 102 13.41 5.16 -9.09
C GLY A 102 14.74 5.03 -8.34
N ARG A 103 14.70 4.83 -7.02
CA ARG A 103 15.89 4.80 -6.17
C ARG A 103 16.28 3.42 -5.67
N VAL A 104 15.27 2.58 -5.35
CA VAL A 104 15.50 1.31 -4.66
C VAL A 104 14.80 0.18 -5.37
N THR A 105 15.60 -0.74 -5.91
CA THR A 105 15.16 -2.03 -6.44
C THR A 105 15.83 -3.11 -5.60
N LEU A 106 15.06 -4.11 -5.18
CA LEU A 106 15.53 -5.16 -4.29
C LEU A 106 15.73 -6.48 -5.03
N GLU A 107 16.43 -7.40 -4.40
CA GLU A 107 16.52 -8.78 -4.86
C GLU A 107 15.21 -9.53 -4.51
N PRO A 108 14.85 -10.60 -5.27
CA PRO A 108 13.61 -11.34 -5.00
C PRO A 108 13.45 -11.81 -3.56
N ALA A 109 14.54 -12.26 -2.92
CA ALA A 109 14.50 -12.70 -1.54
C ALA A 109 14.15 -11.56 -0.56
N GLN A 110 14.57 -10.33 -0.87
CA GLN A 110 14.26 -9.15 -0.04
C GLN A 110 12.79 -8.76 -0.16
N TYR A 111 12.21 -8.83 -1.36
CA TYR A 111 10.78 -8.61 -1.56
C TYR A 111 9.96 -9.63 -0.77
N ASP A 112 10.36 -10.91 -0.85
CA ASP A 112 9.67 -11.98 -0.13
C ASP A 112 9.72 -11.75 1.39
N GLU A 113 10.87 -11.35 1.91
CA GLU A 113 11.05 -11.05 3.33
C GLU A 113 10.12 -9.92 3.80
N ILE A 114 10.02 -8.84 3.02
CA ILE A 114 9.11 -7.74 3.34
C ILE A 114 7.66 -8.21 3.29
N ALA A 115 7.28 -8.94 2.24
CA ALA A 115 5.92 -9.46 2.09
C ALA A 115 5.54 -10.37 3.26
N GLN A 116 6.42 -11.29 3.66
CA GLN A 116 6.16 -12.20 4.76
C GLN A 116 6.04 -11.47 6.11
N ALA A 117 6.84 -10.43 6.33
CA ALA A 117 6.73 -9.62 7.54
C ALA A 117 5.36 -8.93 7.64
N ILE A 118 4.85 -8.41 6.53
CA ILE A 118 3.52 -7.79 6.48
C ILE A 118 2.44 -8.84 6.74
N ILE A 119 2.48 -9.95 6.02
CA ILE A 119 1.49 -11.03 6.14
C ILE A 119 1.44 -11.57 7.57
N ALA A 120 2.58 -11.73 8.22
CA ALA A 120 2.64 -12.21 9.59
C ALA A 120 1.95 -11.30 10.61
N ASN A 121 1.73 -10.02 10.24
CA ASN A 121 1.11 -9.02 11.12
C ASN A 121 -0.32 -8.66 10.70
N LEU A 122 -0.86 -9.30 9.70
CA LEU A 122 -2.27 -9.13 9.31
C LEU A 122 -3.23 -9.93 10.25
#